data_c138b00f5df0883a404faf033ba3d1e6
#
_entry.id   c138b00f5df0883a404faf033ba3d1e6
#
_cell.length_a   1.000
_cell.length_b   1.000
_cell.length_c   1.000
_cell.angle_alpha   90.00
_cell.angle_beta   90.00
_cell.angle_gamma   90.00
#
_symmetry.space_group_name_H-M   'P 1'
#
loop_
_entity.id
_entity.type
_entity.pdbx_description
1 polymer ?
#
loop_
_entity_poly.entity_id
_entity_poly.type
_entity_poly.pdbx_seq_one_letter_code
_entity_poly.pdbx_strand_id
1 'polypeptide(L)'
;MASVELQNLSHFFGRGEMLRQVLQNISLRIDPGEVVLLTGPSGCGKTTLLTLIGALRTVQSGEVTVLGHRLDGAGRRQRQQVRRSIGMIFQGHNLLRCLTAEQNVQMGADLLTLSLIHI
;
A
#
# COMPACT_ATOMS: atom_id res chain seq x y z
N MET A 1 -1.15 -2.03 -19.76
CA MET A 1 -1.25 -1.08 -18.64
C MET A 1 -0.59 -1.69 -17.42
N ALA A 2 0.28 -0.96 -16.78
CA ALA A 2 0.96 -1.46 -15.58
C ALA A 2 0.01 -1.61 -14.40
N SER A 3 0.20 -2.63 -13.58
CA SER A 3 -0.53 -2.78 -12.32
C SER A 3 -0.05 -1.77 -11.27
N VAL A 4 1.25 -1.52 -11.24
CA VAL A 4 1.87 -0.51 -10.36
C VAL A 4 2.91 0.25 -11.17
N GLU A 5 2.90 1.57 -11.05
CA GLU A 5 3.91 2.42 -11.66
C GLU A 5 4.29 3.54 -10.69
N LEU A 6 5.58 3.61 -10.40
CA LEU A 6 6.17 4.64 -9.53
C LEU A 6 7.16 5.45 -10.35
N GLN A 7 7.10 6.77 -10.22
CA GLN A 7 8.06 7.67 -10.86
C GLN A 7 8.58 8.67 -9.84
N ASN A 8 9.89 8.63 -9.62
CA ASN A 8 10.61 9.57 -8.75
C ASN A 8 10.00 9.68 -7.35
N LEU A 9 9.57 8.54 -6.80
CA LEU A 9 8.94 8.50 -5.49
C LEU A 9 9.95 8.76 -4.39
N SER A 10 9.66 9.73 -3.55
CA SER A 10 10.46 10.05 -2.38
C SER A 10 9.56 10.18 -1.16
N HIS A 11 10.06 9.81 0.00
CA HIS A 11 9.31 9.87 1.23
C HIS A 11 10.20 10.20 2.42
N PHE A 12 9.70 11.07 3.30
CA PHE A 12 10.41 11.53 4.49
C PHE A 12 9.57 11.26 5.74
N PHE A 13 10.25 10.93 6.82
CA PHE A 13 9.67 10.87 8.16
C PHE A 13 10.34 11.89 9.06
N GLY A 14 9.61 12.36 10.07
CA GLY A 14 10.11 13.30 11.07
C GLY A 14 9.98 14.75 10.63
N ARG A 15 10.49 15.65 11.47
CA ARG A 15 10.44 17.10 11.27
C ARG A 15 11.75 17.74 11.74
N GLY A 16 12.11 18.87 11.10
CA GLY A 16 13.29 19.65 11.50
C GLY A 16 14.57 18.83 11.44
N GLU A 17 15.32 18.83 12.51
CA GLU A 17 16.58 18.08 12.62
C GLU A 17 16.37 16.56 12.63
N MET A 18 15.16 16.12 12.95
CA MET A 18 14.78 14.69 12.94
C MET A 18 14.24 14.23 11.59
N LEU A 19 14.26 15.09 10.58
CA LEU A 19 13.80 14.73 9.24
C LEU A 19 14.72 13.68 8.64
N ARG A 20 14.14 12.57 8.18
CA ARG A 20 14.86 11.45 7.60
C ARG A 20 14.22 11.04 6.29
N GLN A 21 15.01 10.98 5.24
CA GLN A 21 14.57 10.46 3.95
C GLN A 21 14.66 8.94 3.96
N VAL A 22 13.53 8.28 3.71
CA VAL A 22 13.42 6.82 3.70
C VAL A 22 13.42 6.28 2.28
N LEU A 23 12.78 6.98 1.35
CA LEU A 23 12.77 6.64 -0.07
C LEU A 23 13.34 7.79 -0.88
N GLN A 24 14.20 7.47 -1.84
CA GLN A 24 14.87 8.46 -2.68
C GLN A 24 14.71 8.11 -4.16
N ASN A 25 13.90 8.89 -4.85
CA ASN A 25 13.72 8.82 -6.31
C ASN A 25 13.49 7.39 -6.83
N ILE A 26 12.58 6.68 -6.20
CA ILE A 26 12.26 5.30 -6.58
C ILE A 26 11.36 5.30 -7.81
N SER A 27 11.81 4.62 -8.85
CA SER A 27 11.01 4.39 -10.07
C SER A 27 10.91 2.89 -10.31
N LEU A 28 9.69 2.41 -10.51
CA LEU A 28 9.39 0.98 -10.62
C LEU A 28 8.13 0.80 -11.45
N ARG A 29 8.11 -0.25 -12.24
CA ARG A 29 6.92 -0.67 -12.98
C ARG A 29 6.68 -2.15 -12.77
N ILE A 30 5.44 -2.52 -12.42
CA ILE A 30 5.01 -3.91 -12.27
C ILE A 30 3.84 -4.13 -13.23
N ASP A 31 4.00 -5.05 -14.15
CA ASP A 31 2.95 -5.40 -15.11
C ASP A 31 2.04 -6.50 -14.54
N PRO A 32 0.81 -6.64 -15.09
CA PRO A 32 -0.09 -7.70 -14.65
C PRO A 32 0.54 -9.09 -14.79
N GLY A 33 0.28 -9.94 -13.79
CA GLY A 33 0.80 -11.31 -13.77
C GLY A 33 2.23 -11.45 -13.27
N GLU A 34 2.92 -10.36 -12.96
CA GLU A 34 4.27 -10.41 -12.41
C GLU A 34 4.28 -10.65 -10.91
N VAL A 35 5.26 -11.42 -10.45
CA VAL A 35 5.61 -11.55 -9.03
C VAL A 35 6.93 -10.81 -8.80
N VAL A 36 6.92 -9.84 -7.91
CA VAL A 36 8.08 -9.00 -7.63
C VAL A 36 8.58 -9.27 -6.23
N LEU A 37 9.86 -9.55 -6.10
CA LEU A 37 10.52 -9.74 -4.81
C LEU A 37 11.27 -8.45 -4.45
N LEU A 38 10.85 -7.82 -3.35
CA LEU A 38 11.49 -6.62 -2.83
C LEU A 38 12.46 -6.98 -1.71
N THR A 39 13.74 -6.81 -1.96
CA THR A 39 14.80 -7.19 -1.02
C THR A 39 15.59 -5.98 -0.54
N GLY A 40 16.19 -6.11 0.62
CA GLY A 40 17.03 -5.09 1.21
C GLY A 40 17.16 -5.27 2.72
N PRO A 41 18.13 -4.57 3.35
CA PRO A 41 18.29 -4.64 4.78
C PRO A 41 17.11 -4.05 5.54
N SER A 42 16.96 -4.43 6.80
CA SER A 42 15.92 -3.86 7.68
C SER A 42 16.08 -2.35 7.77
N GLY A 43 14.95 -1.63 7.68
CA GLY A 43 14.94 -0.18 7.76
C GLY A 43 15.31 0.55 6.47
N CYS A 44 15.42 -0.14 5.33
CA CYS A 44 15.73 0.50 4.05
C CYS A 44 14.50 1.09 3.33
N GLY A 45 13.31 1.00 3.92
CA GLY A 45 12.09 1.59 3.35
C GLY A 45 11.15 0.62 2.65
N LYS A 46 11.39 -0.69 2.69
CA LYS A 46 10.52 -1.69 2.05
C LYS A 46 9.06 -1.60 2.50
N THR A 47 8.86 -1.55 3.81
CA THR A 47 7.51 -1.44 4.39
C THR A 47 6.85 -0.11 4.00
N THR A 48 7.60 0.99 4.01
CA THR A 48 7.11 2.29 3.58
C THR A 48 6.66 2.26 2.13
N LEU A 49 7.46 1.65 1.25
CA LEU A 49 7.11 1.51 -0.16
C LEU A 49 5.81 0.71 -0.33
N LEU A 50 5.67 -0.41 0.36
CA LEU A 50 4.46 -1.23 0.31
C LEU A 50 3.23 -0.49 0.82
N THR A 51 3.36 0.31 1.89
CA THR A 51 2.23 1.10 2.42
C THR A 51 1.82 2.23 1.48
N LEU A 52 2.73 2.78 0.72
CA LEU A 52 2.42 3.77 -0.31
C LEU A 52 1.70 3.13 -1.50
N ILE A 53 2.17 1.99 -1.98
CA ILE A 53 1.51 1.23 -3.05
C ILE A 53 0.12 0.76 -2.61
N GLY A 54 -0.02 0.36 -1.36
CA GLY A 54 -1.29 -0.09 -0.79
C GLY A 54 -2.25 1.03 -0.41
N ALA A 55 -1.93 2.27 -0.72
CA ALA A 55 -2.76 3.44 -0.42
C ALA A 55 -3.02 3.64 1.08
N LEU A 56 -2.12 3.18 1.93
CA LEU A 56 -2.20 3.36 3.38
C LEU A 56 -1.54 4.65 3.85
N ARG A 57 -0.69 5.26 3.00
CA ARG A 57 -0.01 6.53 3.28
C ARG A 57 -0.24 7.50 2.15
N THR A 58 -0.15 8.78 2.45
CA THR A 58 -0.22 9.85 1.44
C THR A 58 1.12 9.98 0.72
N VAL A 59 1.07 10.11 -0.60
CA VAL A 59 2.25 10.36 -1.44
C VAL A 59 2.74 11.78 -1.19
N GLN A 60 3.99 11.93 -0.76
CA GLN A 60 4.59 13.24 -0.48
C GLN A 60 5.23 13.85 -1.73
N SER A 61 5.94 13.04 -2.50
CA SER A 61 6.68 13.49 -3.67
C SER A 61 6.80 12.38 -4.69
N GLY A 62 6.64 12.68 -5.95
CA GLY A 62 6.67 11.73 -7.04
C GLY A 62 5.28 11.33 -7.50
N GLU A 63 5.22 10.34 -8.39
CA GLU A 63 3.98 9.85 -8.96
C GLU A 63 3.80 8.38 -8.64
N VAL A 64 2.59 8.02 -8.19
CA VAL A 64 2.22 6.64 -7.88
C VAL A 64 0.89 6.33 -8.56
N THR A 65 0.88 5.33 -9.42
CA THR A 65 -0.33 4.83 -10.08
C THR A 65 -0.48 3.35 -9.76
N VAL A 66 -1.62 2.97 -9.22
CA VAL A 66 -1.92 1.58 -8.84
C VAL A 66 -3.26 1.20 -9.42
N LEU A 67 -3.29 0.12 -10.20
CA LEU A 67 -4.50 -0.40 -10.86
C LEU A 67 -5.25 0.69 -11.63
N GLY A 68 -4.53 1.59 -12.29
CA GLY A 68 -5.10 2.69 -13.06
C GLY A 68 -5.50 3.92 -12.26
N HIS A 69 -5.30 3.92 -10.95
CA HIS A 69 -5.62 5.07 -10.09
C HIS A 69 -4.37 5.82 -9.67
N ARG A 70 -4.34 7.13 -9.88
CA ARG A 70 -3.26 7.98 -9.38
C ARG A 70 -3.45 8.23 -7.88
N LEU A 71 -2.42 7.91 -7.11
CA LEU A 71 -2.43 8.11 -5.66
C LEU A 71 -1.80 9.43 -5.23
N ASP A 72 -0.91 9.99 -6.04
CA ASP A 72 -0.35 11.32 -5.78
C ASP A 72 -1.47 12.36 -5.92
N GLY A 73 -1.70 13.13 -4.87
CA GLY A 73 -2.81 14.08 -4.80
C GLY A 73 -4.18 13.46 -4.54
N ALA A 74 -4.25 12.15 -4.30
CA ALA A 74 -5.53 11.48 -4.08
C ALA A 74 -6.13 11.82 -2.71
N GLY A 75 -7.44 12.02 -2.69
CA GLY A 75 -8.20 12.21 -1.47
C GLY A 75 -8.45 10.89 -0.73
N ARG A 76 -9.01 11.01 0.47
CA ARG A 76 -9.29 9.87 1.34
C ARG A 76 -10.19 8.82 0.67
N ARG A 77 -11.25 9.27 -0.02
CA ARG A 77 -12.21 8.37 -0.69
C ARG A 77 -11.54 7.57 -1.80
N GLN A 78 -10.71 8.20 -2.61
CA GLN A 78 -10.01 7.54 -3.71
C GLN A 78 -9.01 6.51 -3.17
N ARG A 79 -8.28 6.84 -2.11
CA ARG A 79 -7.37 5.89 -1.47
C ARG A 79 -8.11 4.68 -0.90
N GLN A 80 -9.27 4.88 -0.30
CA GLN A 80 -10.09 3.77 0.20
C GLN A 80 -10.54 2.85 -0.94
N GLN A 81 -10.88 3.42 -2.08
CA GLN A 81 -11.31 2.65 -3.24
C GLN A 81 -10.19 1.75 -3.76
N VAL A 82 -8.96 2.27 -3.81
CA VAL A 82 -7.79 1.48 -4.20
C VAL A 82 -7.51 0.37 -3.20
N ARG A 83 -7.59 0.66 -1.90
CA ARG A 83 -7.35 -0.34 -0.85
C ARG A 83 -8.29 -1.55 -0.94
N ARG A 84 -9.52 -1.36 -1.41
CA ARG A 84 -10.47 -2.46 -1.58
C ARG A 84 -10.04 -3.46 -2.66
N SER A 85 -9.21 -3.01 -3.60
CA SER A 85 -8.73 -3.86 -4.70
C SER A 85 -7.39 -4.54 -4.38
N ILE A 86 -6.83 -4.29 -3.20
CA ILE A 86 -5.50 -4.79 -2.81
C ILE A 86 -5.62 -5.58 -1.52
N GLY A 87 -5.11 -6.83 -1.54
CA GLY A 87 -4.90 -7.60 -0.32
C GLY A 87 -3.50 -7.35 0.23
N MET A 88 -3.39 -7.09 1.53
CA MET A 88 -2.10 -6.91 2.20
C MET A 88 -1.95 -7.89 3.34
N ILE A 89 -0.77 -8.52 3.39
CA ILE A 89 -0.37 -9.39 4.49
C ILE A 89 0.78 -8.70 5.21
N PHE A 90 0.53 -8.22 6.42
CA PHE A 90 1.56 -7.59 7.23
C PHE A 90 2.40 -8.63 7.98
N GLN A 91 3.52 -8.21 8.55
CA GLN A 91 4.43 -9.09 9.27
C GLN A 91 3.73 -9.87 10.40
N GLY A 92 2.77 -9.27 11.08
CA GLY A 92 1.96 -9.93 12.11
C GLY A 92 0.77 -10.71 11.56
N HIS A 93 0.63 -10.82 10.25
CA HIS A 93 -0.44 -11.51 9.51
C HIS A 93 -1.86 -10.97 9.76
N ASN A 94 -2.04 -10.01 10.66
CA ASN A 94 -3.34 -9.40 11.03
C ASN A 94 -4.40 -10.41 11.46
N LEU A 95 -3.98 -11.54 12.03
CA LEU A 95 -4.89 -12.58 12.48
C LEU A 95 -5.28 -12.36 13.95
N LEU A 96 -6.55 -12.53 14.22
CA LEU A 96 -7.06 -12.50 15.60
C LEU A 96 -6.92 -13.90 16.21
N ARG A 97 -6.22 -13.98 17.34
CA ARG A 97 -5.92 -15.26 18.00
C ARG A 97 -7.17 -15.93 18.58
N CYS A 98 -8.19 -15.17 18.89
CA CYS A 98 -9.45 -15.69 19.42
C CYS A 98 -10.35 -16.33 18.35
N LEU A 99 -10.00 -16.20 17.08
CA LEU A 99 -10.76 -16.72 15.95
C LEU A 99 -10.02 -17.86 15.28
N THR A 100 -10.77 -18.77 14.66
CA THR A 100 -10.21 -19.82 13.80
C THR A 100 -9.70 -19.20 12.49
N ALA A 101 -8.94 -19.99 11.71
CA ALA A 101 -8.48 -19.56 10.39
C ALA A 101 -9.66 -19.19 9.48
N GLU A 102 -10.71 -20.02 9.46
CA GLU A 102 -11.91 -19.77 8.67
C GLU A 102 -12.61 -18.48 9.10
N GLN A 103 -12.75 -18.25 10.40
CA GLN A 103 -13.37 -17.04 10.93
C GLN A 103 -12.58 -15.79 10.59
N ASN A 104 -11.24 -15.84 10.59
CA ASN A 104 -10.39 -14.72 10.17
C ASN A 104 -10.63 -14.37 8.71
N VAL A 105 -10.71 -15.35 7.84
CA VAL A 105 -10.99 -15.15 6.41
C VAL A 105 -12.40 -14.61 6.21
N GLN A 106 -13.38 -15.15 6.91
CA GLN A 106 -14.78 -14.73 6.82
C GLN A 106 -14.96 -13.27 7.25
N MET A 107 -14.26 -12.84 8.28
CA MET A 107 -14.34 -11.45 8.74
C MET A 107 -13.89 -10.48 7.64
N GLY A 108 -12.83 -10.78 6.91
CA GLY A 108 -12.39 -9.98 5.78
C GLY A 108 -13.43 -9.94 4.65
N ALA A 109 -14.03 -11.07 4.33
CA ALA A 109 -15.09 -11.16 3.33
C ALA A 109 -16.34 -10.38 3.75
N ASP A 110 -16.73 -10.45 5.01
CA ASP A 110 -17.88 -9.72 5.54
C ASP A 110 -17.68 -8.21 5.45
N LEU A 111 -16.48 -7.72 5.77
CA LEU A 111 -16.16 -6.30 5.63
C LEU A 111 -16.25 -5.83 4.18
N LEU A 112 -15.82 -6.64 3.24
CA LEU A 112 -15.94 -6.33 1.81
C LEU A 112 -17.40 -6.27 1.38
N THR A 113 -18.22 -7.22 1.83
CA THR A 113 -19.65 -7.26 1.56
C THR A 113 -20.36 -6.01 2.11
N LEU A 114 -20.08 -5.64 3.36
CA LEU A 114 -20.63 -4.43 3.96
C LEU A 114 -20.24 -3.18 3.19
N SER A 115 -19.01 -3.12 2.67
CA SER A 115 -18.56 -2.01 1.84
C SER A 115 -19.38 -1.89 0.55
N LEU A 116 -19.75 -3.02 -0.07
CA LEU A 116 -20.57 -3.04 -1.27
C LEU A 116 -22.01 -2.59 -1.00
N ILE A 117 -22.56 -2.90 0.18
CA ILE A 117 -23.92 -2.49 0.57
C ILE A 117 -24.01 -0.97 0.76
N HIS A 118 -22.94 -0.33 1.21
CA HIS A 118 -22.92 1.10 1.47
C HIS A 118 -22.55 1.95 0.26
N ILE A 119 -22.27 1.34 -0.88
CA ILE A 119 -22.02 2.01 -2.14
C ILE A 119 -23.35 2.27 -2.87
#